data_73e28776e1df4fc47a8191cf3d27757e
#
_entry.id   73e28776e1df4fc47a8191cf3d27757e
#
_cell.length_a   1.000
_cell.length_b   1.000
_cell.length_c   1.000
_cell.angle_alpha   90.00
_cell.angle_beta   90.00
_cell.angle_gamma   90.00
#
_symmetry.space_group_name_H-M   'P 1'
#
loop_
_entity.id
_entity.type
_entity.pdbx_description
1 polymer ?
#
loop_
_entity_poly.entity_id
_entity_poly.type
_entity_poly.pdbx_seq_one_letter_code
_entity_poly.pdbx_strand_id
1 'polypeptide(L)'
;MLSNSTFVSSFSLEHTWDINWKIVPSNAKYDRPFETKSIKEQKALEAIASVGVIGSAQLRRLFKLDKKRIKIMVGRKMIVRHELYRNQRLIPVYTIGKAGANRVMPTYIENYWLEWTPEEVLKRLLFFQLCYLFENIKIMPAPSPFIGTIEMKNNPFFVYVTRGKVDDLSMFLKWQPMTERMIIITENLNHLKPIEMYIPTKNLKVRAITDELLMNDNPYFYCFKKDEEEYRWVVE
;
A
#
# COMPACT_ATOMS: atom_id res chain seq x y z
N MET A 1 -23.63 -24.17 -19.93
CA MET A 1 -23.77 -22.96 -19.11
C MET A 1 -22.48 -22.85 -18.32
N LEU A 2 -21.55 -22.00 -18.78
CA LEU A 2 -20.33 -21.69 -18.05
C LEU A 2 -20.74 -20.73 -16.94
N SER A 3 -20.61 -21.15 -15.68
CA SER A 3 -20.78 -20.27 -14.54
C SER A 3 -19.70 -19.19 -14.62
N ASN A 4 -20.10 -17.95 -14.94
CA ASN A 4 -19.28 -16.77 -14.73
C ASN A 4 -19.07 -16.64 -13.20
N SER A 5 -18.08 -17.33 -12.65
CA SER A 5 -17.61 -16.99 -11.32
C SER A 5 -16.94 -15.64 -11.43
N THR A 6 -17.66 -14.59 -11.06
CA THR A 6 -17.07 -13.25 -10.93
C THR A 6 -15.93 -13.35 -9.91
N PHE A 7 -14.71 -13.05 -10.36
CA PHE A 7 -13.56 -12.99 -9.46
C PHE A 7 -13.82 -11.93 -8.39
N VAL A 8 -13.82 -12.36 -7.13
CA VAL A 8 -13.88 -11.45 -5.99
C VAL A 8 -12.48 -11.36 -5.39
N SER A 9 -11.89 -10.17 -5.46
CA SER A 9 -10.57 -9.91 -4.89
C SER A 9 -10.49 -10.30 -3.43
N SER A 10 -9.36 -10.87 -3.03
CA SER A 10 -9.08 -11.12 -1.61
C SER A 10 -9.07 -9.86 -0.75
N PHE A 11 -9.03 -8.69 -1.35
CA PHE A 11 -9.04 -7.36 -0.72
C PHE A 11 -10.34 -6.59 -1.02
N SER A 12 -11.34 -7.23 -1.63
CA SER A 12 -12.63 -6.59 -1.91
C SER A 12 -13.36 -6.21 -0.63
N LEU A 13 -14.05 -5.07 -0.69
CA LEU A 13 -14.96 -4.62 0.38
C LEU A 13 -16.26 -5.44 0.45
N GLU A 14 -16.51 -6.36 -0.48
CA GLU A 14 -17.61 -7.33 -0.39
C GLU A 14 -17.43 -8.35 0.73
N HIS A 15 -16.19 -8.55 1.20
CA HIS A 15 -15.93 -9.36 2.38
C HIS A 15 -16.27 -8.59 3.66
N THR A 16 -16.68 -9.31 4.70
CA THR A 16 -16.81 -8.73 6.04
C THR A 16 -15.41 -8.50 6.62
N TRP A 17 -15.08 -7.24 6.85
CA TRP A 17 -13.82 -6.83 7.45
C TRP A 17 -14.02 -6.25 8.84
N ASP A 18 -13.17 -6.66 9.76
CA ASP A 18 -13.08 -6.11 11.10
C ASP A 18 -11.61 -5.96 11.51
N ILE A 19 -11.32 -5.00 12.39
CA ILE A 19 -9.95 -4.75 12.83
C ILE A 19 -9.89 -4.51 14.33
N ASN A 20 -9.06 -5.31 14.99
CA ASN A 20 -8.76 -5.17 16.40
C ASN A 20 -7.40 -4.49 16.57
N TRP A 21 -7.45 -3.19 16.82
CA TRP A 21 -6.27 -2.38 17.05
C TRP A 21 -5.71 -2.60 18.45
N LYS A 22 -4.42 -2.89 18.53
CA LYS A 22 -3.72 -2.88 19.79
C LYS A 22 -3.36 -1.45 20.19
N ILE A 23 -3.89 -0.99 21.32
CA ILE A 23 -3.54 0.29 21.92
C ILE A 23 -2.22 0.12 22.70
N VAL A 24 -1.29 1.04 22.49
CA VAL A 24 -0.02 1.11 23.24
C VAL A 24 -0.17 2.22 24.27
N PRO A 25 0.00 1.92 25.58
CA PRO A 25 -0.08 2.94 26.63
C PRO A 25 1.03 3.98 26.48
N SER A 26 0.69 5.26 26.63
CA SER A 26 1.65 6.38 26.52
C SER A 26 2.81 6.34 27.51
N ASN A 27 2.59 5.73 28.67
CA ASN A 27 3.60 5.55 29.72
C ASN A 27 4.43 4.25 29.58
N ALA A 28 4.26 3.53 28.47
CA ALA A 28 5.03 2.31 28.24
C ALA A 28 6.54 2.62 28.27
N LYS A 29 7.24 2.05 29.25
CA LYS A 29 8.69 2.16 29.33
C LYS A 29 9.31 1.43 28.14
N TYR A 30 10.24 2.08 27.50
CA TYR A 30 11.02 1.52 26.40
C TYR A 30 12.42 1.22 26.96
N ASP A 31 12.79 -0.04 26.88
CA ASP A 31 14.17 -0.43 27.14
C ASP A 31 15.11 0.30 26.19
N ARG A 32 16.37 0.43 26.61
CA ARG A 32 17.43 1.18 25.90
C ARG A 32 17.37 1.03 24.38
N PRO A 33 17.71 2.08 23.60
CA PRO A 33 17.73 2.01 22.16
C PRO A 33 18.61 0.83 21.72
N PHE A 34 17.97 -0.18 21.18
CA PHE A 34 18.67 -1.33 20.63
C PHE A 34 19.11 -1.00 19.20
N GLU A 35 20.41 -1.01 18.97
CA GLU A 35 20.96 -0.90 17.63
C GLU A 35 20.66 -2.18 16.86
N THR A 36 19.81 -2.10 15.81
CA THR A 36 19.75 -3.18 14.85
C THR A 36 20.85 -2.97 13.82
N LYS A 37 21.70 -3.96 13.66
CA LYS A 37 22.68 -4.01 12.56
C LYS A 37 22.06 -4.62 11.30
N SER A 38 20.78 -4.96 11.31
CA SER A 38 20.11 -5.64 10.21
C SER A 38 19.55 -4.64 9.20
N ILE A 39 20.17 -4.56 8.02
CA ILE A 39 19.68 -3.78 6.88
C ILE A 39 18.23 -4.15 6.50
N LYS A 40 17.87 -5.44 6.64
CA LYS A 40 16.51 -5.92 6.34
C LYS A 40 15.46 -5.32 7.27
N GLU A 41 15.76 -5.23 8.56
CA GLU A 41 14.86 -4.59 9.54
C GLU A 41 14.75 -3.10 9.30
N GLN A 42 15.87 -2.45 9.03
CA GLN A 42 15.88 -1.01 8.74
C GLN A 42 14.97 -0.70 7.54
N LYS A 43 15.14 -1.42 6.42
CA LYS A 43 14.29 -1.26 5.22
C LYS A 43 12.81 -1.53 5.52
N ALA A 44 12.51 -2.54 6.35
CA ALA A 44 11.13 -2.84 6.74
C ALA A 44 10.52 -1.71 7.58
N LEU A 45 11.28 -1.15 8.54
CA LEU A 45 10.84 -0.01 9.34
C LEU A 45 10.60 1.25 8.51
N GLU A 46 11.51 1.55 7.57
CA GLU A 46 11.36 2.68 6.64
C GLU A 46 10.11 2.54 5.77
N ALA A 47 9.85 1.34 5.26
CA ALA A 47 8.66 1.07 4.46
C ALA A 47 7.36 1.17 5.29
N ILE A 48 7.35 0.66 6.53
CA ILE A 48 6.20 0.82 7.43
C ILE A 48 6.00 2.29 7.80
N ALA A 49 7.07 3.03 8.06
CA ALA A 49 7.00 4.46 8.35
C ALA A 49 6.42 5.26 7.18
N SER A 50 6.75 4.87 5.94
CA SER A 50 6.28 5.54 4.72
C SER A 50 4.81 5.25 4.38
N VAL A 51 4.35 4.00 4.62
CA VAL A 51 3.02 3.53 4.15
C VAL A 51 2.04 3.34 5.31
N GLY A 52 2.57 3.03 6.49
CA GLY A 52 1.81 2.99 7.74
C GLY A 52 1.53 1.58 8.26
N VAL A 53 1.02 0.65 7.47
CA VAL A 53 0.69 -0.72 7.90
C VAL A 53 1.10 -1.76 6.86
N ILE A 54 1.57 -2.92 7.32
CA ILE A 54 2.02 -4.03 6.46
C ILE A 54 1.54 -5.38 7.01
N GLY A 55 1.28 -6.33 6.13
CA GLY A 55 0.91 -7.70 6.49
C GLY A 55 2.10 -8.59 6.83
N SER A 56 1.86 -9.64 7.64
CA SER A 56 2.88 -10.63 8.03
C SER A 56 3.53 -11.32 6.81
N ALA A 57 2.74 -11.72 5.83
CA ALA A 57 3.25 -12.34 4.61
C ALA A 57 4.14 -11.39 3.82
N GLN A 58 3.78 -10.11 3.79
CA GLN A 58 4.50 -9.06 3.08
C GLN A 58 5.85 -8.76 3.73
N LEU A 59 5.93 -8.67 5.06
CA LEU A 59 7.20 -8.57 5.79
C LEU A 59 8.16 -9.72 5.45
N ARG A 60 7.63 -10.93 5.37
CA ARG A 60 8.43 -12.10 5.04
C ARG A 60 8.91 -12.10 3.59
N ARG A 61 8.04 -11.74 2.65
CA ARG A 61 8.34 -11.80 1.21
C ARG A 61 9.23 -10.65 0.76
N LEU A 62 8.92 -9.40 1.14
CA LEU A 62 9.67 -8.21 0.69
C LEU A 62 11.00 -8.04 1.43
N PHE A 63 10.99 -8.23 2.75
CA PHE A 63 12.16 -7.93 3.59
C PHE A 63 12.89 -9.16 4.10
N LYS A 64 12.44 -10.38 3.69
CA LYS A 64 13.04 -11.65 4.11
C LYS A 64 13.13 -11.81 5.63
N LEU A 65 12.12 -11.29 6.36
CA LEU A 65 12.01 -11.41 7.81
C LEU A 65 11.21 -12.66 8.16
N ASP A 66 11.83 -13.60 8.88
CA ASP A 66 11.15 -14.81 9.35
C ASP A 66 10.21 -14.51 10.54
N LYS A 67 9.38 -15.49 10.91
CA LYS A 67 8.42 -15.36 12.01
C LYS A 67 9.12 -15.05 13.35
N LYS A 68 10.29 -15.65 13.59
CA LYS A 68 11.06 -15.45 14.83
C LYS A 68 11.55 -14.01 14.92
N ARG A 69 12.06 -13.46 13.81
CA ARG A 69 12.54 -12.08 13.74
C ARG A 69 11.43 -11.07 13.92
N ILE A 70 10.29 -11.28 13.27
CA ILE A 70 9.09 -10.43 13.45
C ILE A 70 8.65 -10.44 14.92
N LYS A 71 8.62 -11.61 15.58
CA LYS A 71 8.29 -11.71 17.02
C LYS A 71 9.27 -10.92 17.90
N ILE A 72 10.57 -10.96 17.58
CA ILE A 72 11.59 -10.17 18.27
C ILE A 72 11.34 -8.66 18.08
N MET A 73 11.06 -8.22 16.86
CA MET A 73 10.75 -6.81 16.57
C MET A 73 9.52 -6.32 17.35
N VAL A 74 8.48 -7.15 17.47
CA VAL A 74 7.30 -6.85 18.30
C VAL A 74 7.69 -6.76 19.79
N GLY A 75 8.43 -7.73 20.31
CA GLY A 75 8.89 -7.74 21.70
C GLY A 75 9.73 -6.51 22.06
N ARG A 76 10.51 -6.02 21.09
CA ARG A 76 11.35 -4.81 21.23
C ARG A 76 10.61 -3.49 20.94
N LYS A 77 9.30 -3.53 20.77
CA LYS A 77 8.46 -2.35 20.45
C LYS A 77 8.88 -1.61 19.17
N MET A 78 9.58 -2.28 18.24
CA MET A 78 9.94 -1.72 16.93
C MET A 78 8.73 -1.68 16.00
N ILE A 79 7.86 -2.69 16.10
CA ILE A 79 6.57 -2.76 15.41
C ILE A 79 5.48 -3.19 16.41
N VAL A 80 4.23 -2.82 16.12
CA VAL A 80 3.05 -3.22 16.88
C VAL A 80 2.23 -4.18 16.03
N ARG A 81 1.83 -5.31 16.61
CA ARG A 81 0.98 -6.30 15.94
C ARG A 81 -0.49 -6.00 16.23
N HIS A 82 -1.30 -5.99 15.18
CA HIS A 82 -2.75 -5.89 15.23
C HIS A 82 -3.40 -7.08 14.53
N GLU A 83 -4.72 -7.17 14.62
CA GLU A 83 -5.50 -8.28 14.09
C GLU A 83 -6.56 -7.75 13.13
N LEU A 84 -6.34 -7.99 11.84
CA LEU A 84 -7.33 -7.76 10.79
C LEU A 84 -8.09 -9.07 10.56
N TYR A 85 -9.40 -9.02 10.46
CA TYR A 85 -10.24 -10.18 10.20
C TYR A 85 -10.93 -10.03 8.85
N ARG A 86 -10.90 -11.09 8.05
CA ARG A 86 -11.68 -11.24 6.83
C ARG A 86 -12.57 -12.46 6.98
N ASN A 87 -13.90 -12.27 7.00
CA ASN A 87 -14.85 -13.35 7.20
C ASN A 87 -14.41 -14.26 8.38
N GLN A 88 -14.10 -13.67 9.53
CA GLN A 88 -13.60 -14.31 10.76
C GLN A 88 -12.17 -14.91 10.66
N ARG A 89 -11.53 -14.87 9.49
CA ARG A 89 -10.15 -15.35 9.33
C ARG A 89 -9.15 -14.27 9.75
N LEU A 90 -8.31 -14.56 10.73
CA LEU A 90 -7.28 -13.66 11.25
C LEU A 90 -6.14 -13.45 10.24
N ILE A 91 -5.81 -12.20 10.00
CA ILE A 91 -4.67 -11.73 9.19
C ILE A 91 -3.83 -10.80 10.08
N PRO A 92 -2.64 -11.21 10.54
CA PRO A 92 -1.78 -10.33 11.32
C PRO A 92 -1.25 -9.18 10.48
N VAL A 93 -1.43 -7.94 10.98
CA VAL A 93 -0.88 -6.72 10.39
C VAL A 93 -0.02 -5.98 11.40
N TYR A 94 0.90 -5.14 10.92
CA TYR A 94 1.89 -4.47 11.75
C TYR A 94 2.02 -3.02 11.37
N THR A 95 2.04 -2.16 12.39
CA THR A 95 2.38 -0.73 12.28
C THR A 95 3.73 -0.47 12.92
N ILE A 96 4.29 0.73 12.72
CA ILE A 96 5.54 1.08 13.41
C ILE A 96 5.29 1.30 14.90
N GLY A 97 6.18 0.78 15.73
CA GLY A 97 6.18 1.05 17.16
C GLY A 97 7.18 2.15 17.52
N LYS A 98 7.10 2.70 18.72
CA LYS A 98 7.91 3.84 19.17
C LYS A 98 9.42 3.60 19.00
N ALA A 99 9.92 2.42 19.38
CA ALA A 99 11.35 2.09 19.22
C ALA A 99 11.78 2.00 17.77
N GLY A 100 10.87 1.61 16.85
CA GLY A 100 11.12 1.62 15.41
C GLY A 100 11.05 3.03 14.84
N ALA A 101 10.03 3.78 15.22
CA ALA A 101 9.82 5.16 14.77
C ALA A 101 11.02 6.07 15.11
N ASN A 102 11.56 5.97 16.30
CA ASN A 102 12.76 6.74 16.74
C ASN A 102 13.98 6.56 15.80
N ARG A 103 13.94 5.60 14.89
CA ARG A 103 15.06 5.34 13.95
C ARG A 103 14.81 5.89 12.56
N VAL A 104 13.54 5.98 12.17
CA VAL A 104 13.18 6.21 10.76
C VAL A 104 12.21 7.37 10.56
N MET A 105 11.66 7.93 11.65
CA MET A 105 10.69 9.02 11.59
C MET A 105 11.17 10.21 12.43
N PRO A 106 11.11 11.45 11.92
CA PRO A 106 11.42 12.64 12.69
C PRO A 106 10.35 12.95 13.75
N THR A 107 9.10 12.59 13.47
CA THR A 107 7.94 12.78 14.34
C THR A 107 7.13 11.51 14.39
N TYR A 108 6.67 11.12 15.58
CA TYR A 108 5.87 9.94 15.80
C TYR A 108 4.66 10.26 16.67
N ILE A 109 3.47 9.95 16.17
CA ILE A 109 2.21 10.05 16.90
C ILE A 109 1.85 8.66 17.40
N GLU A 110 1.72 8.50 18.72
CA GLU A 110 1.35 7.22 19.31
C GLU A 110 -0.08 6.82 18.89
N ASN A 111 -0.25 5.54 18.57
CA ASN A 111 -1.55 4.97 18.18
C ASN A 111 -2.22 5.63 16.96
N TYR A 112 -1.44 6.24 16.05
CA TYR A 112 -1.94 6.91 14.84
C TYR A 112 -2.85 6.03 13.97
N TRP A 113 -2.74 4.70 14.09
CA TRP A 113 -3.52 3.73 13.34
C TRP A 113 -4.98 3.61 13.79
N LEU A 114 -5.36 4.17 14.97
CA LEU A 114 -6.71 4.08 15.49
C LEU A 114 -7.74 4.83 14.62
N GLU A 115 -7.28 5.78 13.83
CA GLU A 115 -8.12 6.55 12.89
C GLU A 115 -8.41 5.78 11.59
N TRP A 116 -7.72 4.66 11.33
CA TRP A 116 -7.84 3.95 10.06
C TRP A 116 -8.98 2.94 10.05
N THR A 117 -9.77 3.04 8.99
CA THR A 117 -10.79 2.07 8.64
C THR A 117 -10.18 0.79 8.02
N PRO A 118 -10.91 -0.33 7.98
CA PRO A 118 -10.46 -1.50 7.23
C PRO A 118 -10.11 -1.19 5.76
N GLU A 119 -10.89 -0.34 5.08
CA GLU A 119 -10.61 0.08 3.70
C GLU A 119 -9.22 0.72 3.55
N GLU A 120 -8.87 1.64 4.45
CA GLU A 120 -7.56 2.30 4.43
C GLU A 120 -6.41 1.32 4.68
N VAL A 121 -6.63 0.32 5.53
CA VAL A 121 -5.67 -0.77 5.74
C VAL A 121 -5.52 -1.61 4.48
N LEU A 122 -6.61 -1.97 3.82
CA LEU A 122 -6.59 -2.76 2.58
C LEU A 122 -5.85 -2.03 1.46
N LYS A 123 -6.06 -0.72 1.29
CA LYS A 123 -5.33 0.09 0.31
C LYS A 123 -3.81 -0.01 0.54
N ARG A 124 -3.35 0.05 1.79
CA ARG A 124 -1.93 -0.07 2.15
C ARG A 124 -1.38 -1.48 1.95
N LEU A 125 -2.16 -2.50 2.24
CA LEU A 125 -1.76 -3.88 1.96
C LEU A 125 -1.64 -4.13 0.45
N LEU A 126 -2.52 -3.57 -0.38
CA LEU A 126 -2.43 -3.65 -1.84
C LEU A 126 -1.19 -2.92 -2.39
N PHE A 127 -0.81 -1.79 -1.82
CA PHE A 127 0.45 -1.15 -2.13
C PHE A 127 1.64 -2.11 -1.95
N PHE A 128 1.71 -2.82 -0.84
CA PHE A 128 2.77 -3.81 -0.62
C PHE A 128 2.65 -5.05 -1.51
N GLN A 129 1.43 -5.40 -1.93
CA GLN A 129 1.24 -6.46 -2.93
C GLN A 129 1.82 -6.04 -4.28
N LEU A 130 1.59 -4.79 -4.71
CA LEU A 130 2.20 -4.23 -5.91
C LEU A 130 3.74 -4.27 -5.85
N CYS A 131 4.33 -4.00 -4.70
CA CYS A 131 5.78 -4.04 -4.51
C CYS A 131 6.40 -5.42 -4.84
N TYR A 132 5.61 -6.51 -4.84
CA TYR A 132 6.12 -7.82 -5.23
C TYR A 132 6.49 -7.95 -6.71
N LEU A 133 5.95 -7.08 -7.55
CA LEU A 133 6.18 -7.10 -9.00
C LEU A 133 7.51 -6.47 -9.40
N PHE A 134 8.20 -5.84 -8.46
CA PHE A 134 9.40 -5.09 -8.77
C PHE A 134 10.57 -5.53 -7.91
N GLU A 135 11.75 -5.49 -8.51
CA GLU A 135 13.01 -5.72 -7.80
C GLU A 135 13.74 -4.39 -7.53
N ASN A 136 14.53 -4.37 -6.46
CA ASN A 136 15.40 -3.24 -6.11
C ASN A 136 14.69 -1.89 -6.03
N ILE A 137 13.48 -1.88 -5.45
CA ILE A 137 12.71 -0.66 -5.22
C ILE A 137 13.06 0.01 -3.90
N LYS A 138 12.88 1.33 -3.87
CA LYS A 138 12.85 2.11 -2.65
C LYS A 138 11.41 2.59 -2.41
N ILE A 139 10.90 2.37 -1.20
CA ILE A 139 9.58 2.79 -0.78
C ILE A 139 9.73 4.10 -0.01
N MET A 140 8.94 5.10 -0.39
CA MET A 140 8.97 6.45 0.20
C MET A 140 7.55 6.92 0.51
N PRO A 141 7.40 7.89 1.42
CA PRO A 141 6.10 8.52 1.67
C PRO A 141 5.62 9.27 0.42
N ALA A 142 4.31 9.48 0.35
CA ALA A 142 3.67 10.28 -0.70
C ALA A 142 2.67 11.26 -0.09
N PRO A 143 2.38 12.38 -0.76
CA PRO A 143 1.29 13.27 -0.35
C PRO A 143 -0.08 12.58 -0.57
N SER A 144 -1.09 12.97 0.21
CA SER A 144 -2.48 12.57 -0.07
C SER A 144 -2.88 13.03 -1.48
N PRO A 145 -3.62 12.21 -2.25
CA PRO A 145 -4.32 10.98 -1.84
C PRO A 145 -3.51 9.68 -2.08
N PHE A 146 -2.24 9.76 -2.40
CA PHE A 146 -1.41 8.58 -2.68
C PHE A 146 -1.06 7.80 -1.41
N ILE A 147 -0.96 6.48 -1.55
CA ILE A 147 -0.61 5.59 -0.43
C ILE A 147 0.89 5.60 -0.14
N GLY A 148 1.71 5.79 -1.15
CA GLY A 148 3.16 5.80 -1.07
C GLY A 148 3.78 6.01 -2.45
N THR A 149 5.11 6.11 -2.48
CA THR A 149 5.89 6.21 -3.70
C THR A 149 6.80 5.01 -3.83
N ILE A 150 6.89 4.45 -5.02
CA ILE A 150 7.88 3.42 -5.39
C ILE A 150 8.90 4.08 -6.33
N GLU A 151 10.15 4.14 -5.90
CA GLU A 151 11.26 4.60 -6.74
C GLU A 151 11.94 3.40 -7.41
N MET A 152 12.02 3.43 -8.73
CA MET A 152 12.68 2.44 -9.57
C MET A 152 13.69 3.14 -10.48
N LYS A 153 14.99 2.79 -10.39
CA LYS A 153 16.05 3.38 -11.22
C LYS A 153 15.99 4.93 -11.23
N ASN A 154 15.85 5.55 -10.04
CA ASN A 154 15.70 7.00 -9.82
C ASN A 154 14.45 7.63 -10.46
N ASN A 155 13.45 6.82 -10.80
CA ASN A 155 12.15 7.29 -11.27
C ASN A 155 11.10 7.02 -10.19
N PRO A 156 10.51 8.05 -9.59
CA PRO A 156 9.42 7.89 -8.62
C PRO A 156 8.10 7.62 -9.35
N PHE A 157 7.31 6.72 -8.77
CA PHE A 157 5.94 6.43 -9.17
C PHE A 157 5.05 6.60 -7.96
N PHE A 158 4.14 7.54 -8.00
CA PHE A 158 3.10 7.67 -6.99
C PHE A 158 2.09 6.53 -7.13
N VAL A 159 1.76 5.90 -6.03
CA VAL A 159 0.81 4.77 -6.04
C VAL A 159 -0.49 5.20 -5.41
N TYR A 160 -1.55 5.15 -6.20
CA TYR A 160 -2.92 5.37 -5.78
C TYR A 160 -3.66 4.04 -5.74
N VAL A 161 -4.50 3.85 -4.73
CA VAL A 161 -5.32 2.63 -4.60
C VAL A 161 -6.76 3.03 -4.37
N THR A 162 -7.65 2.58 -5.26
CA THR A 162 -9.09 2.83 -5.10
C THR A 162 -9.88 1.56 -4.78
N ARG A 163 -10.96 1.75 -4.02
CA ARG A 163 -12.01 0.76 -3.74
C ARG A 163 -13.35 1.28 -4.26
N GLY A 164 -13.39 1.68 -5.53
CA GLY A 164 -14.58 2.14 -6.23
C GLY A 164 -14.60 3.63 -6.52
N LYS A 165 -14.39 4.51 -5.54
CA LYS A 165 -14.42 5.97 -5.72
C LYS A 165 -13.03 6.53 -5.97
N VAL A 166 -12.94 7.57 -6.82
CA VAL A 166 -11.70 8.27 -7.19
C VAL A 166 -11.84 9.79 -7.04
N ASP A 167 -12.78 10.25 -6.21
CA ASP A 167 -13.12 11.67 -6.06
C ASP A 167 -11.93 12.47 -5.51
N ASP A 168 -11.20 11.91 -4.55
CA ASP A 168 -10.00 12.51 -3.96
C ASP A 168 -8.87 12.65 -4.98
N LEU A 169 -8.63 11.64 -5.81
CA LEU A 169 -7.66 11.71 -6.91
C LEU A 169 -8.11 12.69 -7.99
N SER A 170 -9.39 12.69 -8.34
CA SER A 170 -9.99 13.62 -9.30
C SER A 170 -9.79 15.08 -8.87
N MET A 171 -10.07 15.36 -7.59
CA MET A 171 -9.85 16.68 -7.00
C MET A 171 -8.37 17.06 -6.98
N PHE A 172 -7.50 16.13 -6.59
CA PHE A 172 -6.05 16.35 -6.62
C PHE A 172 -5.58 16.69 -8.04
N LEU A 173 -5.94 15.87 -9.04
CA LEU A 173 -5.56 16.08 -10.44
C LEU A 173 -6.13 17.37 -11.02
N LYS A 174 -7.29 17.82 -10.58
CA LYS A 174 -7.89 19.09 -11.04
C LYS A 174 -7.05 20.30 -10.60
N TRP A 175 -6.58 20.32 -9.37
CA TRP A 175 -6.01 21.52 -8.76
C TRP A 175 -4.49 21.51 -8.65
N GLN A 176 -3.86 20.35 -8.61
CA GLN A 176 -2.40 20.28 -8.46
C GLN A 176 -1.69 20.12 -9.81
N PRO A 177 -0.60 20.85 -10.04
CA PRO A 177 0.28 20.60 -11.18
C PRO A 177 1.01 19.28 -10.92
N MET A 178 0.71 18.28 -11.70
CA MET A 178 1.39 16.99 -11.62
C MET A 178 1.96 16.64 -12.99
N THR A 179 3.27 16.44 -13.05
CA THR A 179 4.00 16.04 -14.29
C THR A 179 4.52 14.61 -14.18
N GLU A 180 4.03 13.83 -13.20
CA GLU A 180 4.74 12.66 -12.73
C GLU A 180 4.06 11.35 -13.13
N ARG A 181 4.76 10.27 -12.79
CA ARG A 181 4.34 8.90 -13.10
C ARG A 181 3.48 8.36 -11.97
N MET A 182 2.43 7.67 -12.35
CA MET A 182 1.47 7.12 -11.39
C MET A 182 1.16 5.66 -11.71
N ILE A 183 1.03 4.85 -10.66
CA ILE A 183 0.45 3.50 -10.74
C ILE A 183 -0.85 3.50 -9.95
N ILE A 184 -1.92 3.03 -10.57
CA ILE A 184 -3.24 2.92 -9.95
C ILE A 184 -3.60 1.45 -9.78
N ILE A 185 -3.97 1.08 -8.55
CA ILE A 185 -4.56 -0.23 -8.24
C ILE A 185 -6.06 -0.05 -8.09
N THR A 186 -6.84 -0.85 -8.80
CA THR A 186 -8.30 -0.79 -8.80
C THR A 186 -8.94 -2.17 -8.89
N GLU A 187 -10.15 -2.34 -8.41
CA GLU A 187 -10.92 -3.57 -8.64
C GLU A 187 -11.40 -3.67 -10.10
N ASN A 188 -11.72 -2.51 -10.71
CA ASN A 188 -12.24 -2.44 -12.08
C ASN A 188 -11.77 -1.15 -12.75
N LEU A 189 -11.33 -1.23 -14.02
CA LEU A 189 -10.92 -0.06 -14.80
C LEU A 189 -12.03 0.97 -14.99
N ASN A 190 -13.29 0.57 -14.98
CA ASN A 190 -14.42 1.49 -15.06
C ASN A 190 -14.48 2.50 -13.90
N HIS A 191 -13.89 2.19 -12.76
CA HIS A 191 -13.76 3.13 -11.63
C HIS A 191 -12.88 4.33 -11.97
N LEU A 192 -12.04 4.22 -13.01
CA LEU A 192 -11.09 5.26 -13.42
C LEU A 192 -11.66 6.28 -14.41
N LYS A 193 -12.88 6.06 -14.95
CA LYS A 193 -13.52 6.98 -15.88
C LYS A 193 -13.50 8.45 -15.46
N PRO A 194 -13.75 8.81 -14.18
CA PRO A 194 -13.75 10.22 -13.77
C PRO A 194 -12.40 10.93 -13.89
N ILE A 195 -11.30 10.18 -13.97
CA ILE A 195 -9.95 10.75 -14.07
C ILE A 195 -9.35 10.69 -15.47
N GLU A 196 -9.94 9.94 -16.39
CA GLU A 196 -9.41 9.72 -17.75
C GLU A 196 -9.15 11.03 -18.49
N MET A 197 -10.03 12.02 -18.34
CA MET A 197 -9.87 13.34 -18.97
C MET A 197 -8.61 14.10 -18.52
N TYR A 198 -8.13 13.85 -17.30
CA TYR A 198 -6.95 14.54 -16.78
C TYR A 198 -5.63 13.94 -17.29
N ILE A 199 -5.63 12.67 -17.69
CA ILE A 199 -4.41 11.96 -18.08
C ILE A 199 -3.76 12.61 -19.32
N PRO A 200 -4.44 12.77 -20.45
CA PRO A 200 -3.85 13.43 -21.62
C PRO A 200 -3.68 14.93 -21.43
N THR A 201 -4.64 15.62 -20.80
CA THR A 201 -4.57 17.08 -20.61
C THR A 201 -3.40 17.53 -19.75
N LYS A 202 -2.96 16.69 -18.82
CA LYS A 202 -1.81 16.94 -17.94
C LYS A 202 -0.56 16.15 -18.34
N ASN A 203 -0.58 15.45 -19.47
CA ASN A 203 0.52 14.60 -19.97
C ASN A 203 1.05 13.62 -18.88
N LEU A 204 0.13 12.99 -18.13
CA LEU A 204 0.48 12.06 -17.08
C LEU A 204 0.87 10.70 -17.64
N LYS A 205 1.90 10.08 -17.06
CA LYS A 205 2.27 8.69 -17.34
C LYS A 205 1.58 7.79 -16.34
N VAL A 206 0.44 7.23 -16.71
CA VAL A 206 -0.39 6.42 -15.82
C VAL A 206 -0.37 4.96 -16.24
N ARG A 207 -0.10 4.08 -15.29
CA ARG A 207 -0.30 2.64 -15.37
C ARG A 207 -1.40 2.24 -14.43
N ALA A 208 -2.31 1.37 -14.87
CA ALA A 208 -3.31 0.78 -14.00
C ALA A 208 -3.14 -0.73 -13.93
N ILE A 209 -3.46 -1.31 -12.79
CA ILE A 209 -3.51 -2.76 -12.58
C ILE A 209 -4.75 -3.10 -11.77
N THR A 210 -5.46 -4.17 -12.16
CA THR A 210 -6.59 -4.65 -11.38
C THR A 210 -6.14 -5.60 -10.28
N ASP A 211 -6.95 -5.75 -9.24
CA ASP A 211 -6.69 -6.70 -8.16
C ASP A 211 -6.48 -8.12 -8.68
N GLU A 212 -7.27 -8.52 -9.67
CA GLU A 212 -7.16 -9.84 -10.30
C GLU A 212 -5.77 -10.05 -10.91
N LEU A 213 -5.30 -9.08 -11.70
CA LEU A 213 -3.99 -9.12 -12.31
C LEU A 213 -2.86 -9.05 -11.28
N LEU A 214 -3.05 -8.27 -10.22
CA LEU A 214 -2.08 -8.14 -9.15
C LEU A 214 -1.87 -9.48 -8.39
N MET A 215 -2.87 -10.36 -8.39
CA MET A 215 -2.83 -11.69 -7.77
C MET A 215 -2.47 -12.80 -8.76
N ASN A 216 -2.35 -12.51 -10.05
CA ASN A 216 -2.02 -13.48 -11.08
C ASN A 216 -0.51 -13.78 -11.10
N ASP A 217 -0.13 -14.94 -11.62
CA ASP A 217 1.27 -15.33 -11.80
C ASP A 217 1.96 -14.54 -12.92
N ASN A 218 1.20 -14.05 -13.90
CA ASN A 218 1.68 -13.23 -15.01
C ASN A 218 0.99 -11.87 -15.03
N PRO A 219 1.33 -10.96 -14.10
CA PRO A 219 0.71 -9.64 -14.03
C PRO A 219 1.16 -8.75 -15.19
N TYR A 220 0.23 -7.94 -15.69
CA TYR A 220 0.51 -6.90 -16.67
C TYR A 220 -0.20 -5.62 -16.28
N PHE A 221 0.22 -4.50 -16.89
CA PHE A 221 -0.36 -3.20 -16.65
C PHE A 221 -1.20 -2.75 -17.84
N TYR A 222 -2.16 -1.89 -17.56
CA TYR A 222 -2.84 -1.09 -18.57
C TYR A 222 -2.23 0.30 -18.59
N CYS A 223 -2.02 0.84 -19.81
CA CYS A 223 -1.65 2.23 -20.02
C CYS A 223 -2.78 2.97 -20.73
N PHE A 224 -3.06 4.20 -20.30
CA PHE A 224 -4.04 5.04 -20.96
C PHE A 224 -3.38 5.75 -22.13
N LYS A 225 -3.70 5.34 -23.35
CA LYS A 225 -3.09 5.82 -24.60
C LYS A 225 -4.14 6.14 -25.64
N LYS A 226 -3.77 7.04 -26.56
CA LYS A 226 -4.55 7.24 -27.78
C LYS A 226 -4.39 6.02 -28.67
N ASP A 227 -5.50 5.38 -29.00
CA ASP A 227 -5.57 4.24 -29.88
C ASP A 227 -6.56 4.59 -31.00
N GLU A 228 -6.08 4.59 -32.24
CA GLU A 228 -6.76 5.19 -33.37
C GLU A 228 -7.16 6.66 -33.14
N GLU A 229 -8.44 6.96 -32.92
CA GLU A 229 -8.94 8.32 -32.67
C GLU A 229 -9.32 8.57 -31.18
N GLU A 230 -9.42 7.51 -30.36
CA GLU A 230 -9.90 7.60 -28.98
C GLU A 230 -8.83 7.21 -27.95
N TYR A 231 -8.91 7.82 -26.75
CA TYR A 231 -8.11 7.42 -25.61
C TYR A 231 -8.76 6.24 -24.90
N ARG A 232 -7.99 5.18 -24.67
CA ARG A 232 -8.46 4.00 -23.92
C ARG A 232 -7.35 3.30 -23.14
N TRP A 233 -7.75 2.46 -22.21
CA TRP A 233 -6.85 1.58 -21.50
C TRP A 233 -6.44 0.42 -22.41
N VAL A 234 -5.16 0.31 -22.69
CA VAL A 234 -4.56 -0.76 -23.49
C VAL A 234 -3.52 -1.51 -22.68
N VAL A 235 -3.36 -2.81 -22.94
CA VAL A 235 -2.34 -3.64 -22.30
C VAL A 235 -0.96 -3.15 -22.71
N GLU A 236 -0.04 -3.08 -21.72
CA GLU A 236 1.36 -2.70 -21.94
C GLU A 236 2.22 -3.93 -22.25
#